data_d5bfe4945b0393d32574b0f814c72a92
#
_entry.id   d5bfe4945b0393d32574b0f814c72a92
#
_cell.length_a   1.000
_cell.length_b   1.000
_cell.length_c   1.000
_cell.angle_alpha   90.00
_cell.angle_beta   90.00
_cell.angle_gamma   90.00
#
_symmetry.space_group_name_H-M   'P 1'
#
loop_
_entity.id
_entity.type
_entity.pdbx_description
1 polymer ?
#
loop_
_entity_poly.entity_id
_entity_poly.type
_entity_poly.pdbx_seq_one_letter_code
_entity_poly.pdbx_strand_id
1 'polypeptide(L)'
;MVTEIDAARLLVWRACWMARNGKHFDTGQGSMSKLKAGEVAVSVTDRAIQILGGYGYTRDYPVERWHRDAKIYTIFEGTSEIQRLVVARAISGEHIV
;
A
#
# COMPACT_ATOMS: atom_id res chain seq x y z
N MET A 1 -4.79 -9.15 -9.72
CA MET A 1 -4.84 -7.67 -9.58
C MET A 1 -6.07 -7.22 -8.79
N VAL A 2 -7.26 -7.59 -9.19
CA VAL A 2 -8.51 -7.19 -8.51
C VAL A 2 -8.52 -7.62 -7.05
N THR A 3 -8.16 -8.85 -6.75
CA THR A 3 -8.10 -9.37 -5.39
C THR A 3 -7.15 -8.55 -4.51
N GLU A 4 -5.98 -8.19 -5.03
CA GLU A 4 -5.01 -7.40 -4.28
C GLU A 4 -5.53 -5.97 -4.03
N ILE A 5 -6.20 -5.39 -5.02
CA ILE A 5 -6.82 -4.07 -4.87
C ILE A 5 -7.91 -4.10 -3.80
N ASP A 6 -8.77 -5.12 -3.84
CA ASP A 6 -9.85 -5.25 -2.86
C ASP A 6 -9.30 -5.49 -1.46
N ALA A 7 -8.26 -6.30 -1.32
CA ALA A 7 -7.62 -6.53 -0.02
C ALA A 7 -7.06 -5.22 0.55
N ALA A 8 -6.37 -4.44 -0.28
CA ALA A 8 -5.83 -3.14 0.14
C ALA A 8 -6.96 -2.17 0.53
N ARG A 9 -8.02 -2.11 -0.28
CA ARG A 9 -9.19 -1.25 -0.01
C ARG A 9 -9.84 -1.59 1.32
N LEU A 10 -10.05 -2.87 1.59
CA LEU A 10 -10.67 -3.32 2.83
C LEU A 10 -9.83 -2.99 4.05
N LEU A 11 -8.50 -3.09 3.95
CA LEU A 11 -7.60 -2.69 5.04
C LEU A 11 -7.70 -1.19 5.31
N VAL A 12 -7.75 -0.37 4.27
CA VAL A 12 -7.91 1.09 4.40
C VAL A 12 -9.26 1.41 5.03
N TRP A 13 -10.33 0.79 4.57
CA TRP A 13 -11.67 1.01 5.14
C TRP A 13 -11.74 0.60 6.60
N ARG A 14 -11.12 -0.52 6.98
CA ARG A 14 -11.03 -0.94 8.38
C ARG A 14 -10.32 0.12 9.22
N ALA A 15 -9.19 0.62 8.76
CA ALA A 15 -8.44 1.64 9.50
C ALA A 15 -9.27 2.92 9.65
N CYS A 16 -9.95 3.35 8.61
CA CYS A 16 -10.83 4.52 8.64
C CYS A 16 -11.98 4.33 9.63
N TRP A 17 -12.62 3.16 9.61
CA TRP A 17 -13.69 2.82 10.54
C TRP A 17 -13.20 2.83 11.99
N MET A 18 -12.05 2.23 12.24
CA MET A 18 -11.45 2.20 13.58
C MET A 18 -11.17 3.62 14.08
N ALA A 19 -10.55 4.45 13.26
CA ALA A 19 -10.25 5.83 13.61
C ALA A 19 -11.53 6.63 13.92
N ARG A 20 -12.55 6.46 13.07
CA ARG A 20 -13.83 7.17 13.25
C ARG A 20 -14.56 6.75 14.53
N ASN A 21 -14.39 5.50 14.96
CA ASN A 21 -15.07 4.95 16.15
C ASN A 21 -14.20 4.95 17.39
N GLY A 22 -13.08 5.67 17.39
CA GLY A 22 -12.18 5.77 18.54
C GLY A 22 -11.48 4.48 18.91
N LYS A 23 -11.36 3.54 17.97
CA LYS A 23 -10.66 2.27 18.18
C LYS A 23 -9.16 2.47 18.01
N HIS A 24 -8.37 1.90 18.92
CA HIS A 24 -6.92 1.95 18.81
C HIS A 24 -6.38 0.95 17.79
N PHE A 25 -5.29 1.29 17.12
CA PHE A 25 -4.61 0.39 16.19
C PHE A 25 -3.70 -0.58 16.96
N ASP A 26 -4.30 -1.54 17.66
CA ASP A 26 -3.58 -2.43 18.58
C ASP A 26 -2.52 -3.29 17.89
N THR A 27 -2.76 -3.67 16.63
CA THR A 27 -1.83 -4.49 15.86
C THR A 27 -1.28 -3.74 14.64
N GLY A 28 -1.31 -2.41 14.68
CA GLY A 28 -0.75 -1.59 13.61
C GLY A 28 -1.62 -1.52 12.35
N GLN A 29 -2.94 -1.52 12.51
CA GLN A 29 -3.87 -1.56 11.37
C GLN A 29 -3.69 -0.38 10.41
N GLY A 30 -3.39 0.82 10.92
CA GLY A 30 -3.08 1.96 10.07
C GLY A 30 -1.84 1.73 9.21
N SER A 31 -0.77 1.22 9.82
CA SER A 31 0.47 0.89 9.11
C SER A 31 0.27 -0.27 8.13
N MET A 32 -0.53 -1.28 8.50
CA MET A 32 -0.88 -2.38 7.60
C MET A 32 -1.57 -1.86 6.32
N SER A 33 -2.52 -0.94 6.49
CA SER A 33 -3.25 -0.38 5.34
C SER A 33 -2.32 0.41 4.41
N LYS A 34 -1.47 1.24 4.97
CA LYS A 34 -0.49 2.03 4.19
C LYS A 34 0.52 1.12 3.48
N LEU A 35 1.06 0.15 4.19
CA LEU A 35 2.02 -0.81 3.63
C LEU A 35 1.41 -1.58 2.46
N LYS A 36 0.24 -2.19 2.67
CA LYS A 36 -0.42 -2.99 1.64
C LYS A 36 -0.83 -2.14 0.44
N ALA A 37 -1.44 -0.98 0.68
CA ALA A 37 -1.90 -0.11 -0.40
C ALA A 37 -0.74 0.39 -1.26
N GLY A 38 0.38 0.79 -0.64
CA GLY A 38 1.56 1.26 -1.37
C GLY A 38 2.17 0.16 -2.23
N GLU A 39 2.34 -1.03 -1.67
CA GLU A 39 2.93 -2.16 -2.42
C GLU A 39 1.99 -2.63 -3.54
N VAL A 40 0.69 -2.68 -3.30
CA VAL A 40 -0.29 -3.05 -4.32
C VAL A 40 -0.33 -2.03 -5.45
N ALA A 41 -0.26 -0.74 -5.15
CA ALA A 41 -0.24 0.31 -6.16
C ALA A 41 0.93 0.11 -7.14
N VAL A 42 2.12 -0.17 -6.62
CA VAL A 42 3.31 -0.42 -7.47
C VAL A 42 3.15 -1.72 -8.26
N SER A 43 2.75 -2.81 -7.61
CA SER A 43 2.62 -4.12 -8.24
C SER A 43 1.55 -4.14 -9.33
N VAL A 44 0.39 -3.54 -9.07
CA VAL A 44 -0.73 -3.54 -10.02
C VAL A 44 -0.42 -2.65 -11.22
N THR A 45 0.19 -1.49 -11.03
CA THR A 45 0.57 -0.62 -12.14
C THR A 45 1.68 -1.24 -12.99
N ASP A 46 2.61 -1.94 -12.38
CA ASP A 46 3.63 -2.71 -13.10
C ASP A 46 2.98 -3.75 -14.01
N ARG A 47 2.05 -4.54 -13.46
CA ARG A 47 1.32 -5.56 -14.22
C ARG A 47 0.45 -4.96 -15.32
N ALA A 48 -0.14 -3.79 -15.09
CA ALA A 48 -0.94 -3.10 -16.09
C ALA A 48 -0.10 -2.73 -17.32
N ILE A 49 1.12 -2.25 -17.10
CA ILE A 49 2.07 -1.99 -18.19
C ILE A 49 2.36 -3.28 -18.94
N GLN A 50 2.63 -4.35 -18.20
CA GLN A 50 2.95 -5.66 -18.79
C GLN A 50 1.82 -6.20 -19.66
N ILE A 51 0.57 -6.05 -19.21
CA ILE A 51 -0.62 -6.50 -19.96
C ILE A 51 -0.75 -5.75 -21.28
N LEU A 52 -0.50 -4.45 -21.29
CA LEU A 52 -0.55 -3.63 -22.49
C LEU A 52 0.69 -3.81 -23.38
N GLY A 53 1.73 -4.43 -22.85
CA GLY A 53 2.97 -4.64 -23.60
C GLY A 53 3.66 -3.32 -23.94
N GLY A 54 4.24 -3.26 -25.14
CA GLY A 54 4.93 -2.06 -25.60
C GLY A 54 4.08 -0.80 -25.56
N TYR A 55 2.78 -0.92 -25.82
CA TYR A 55 1.85 0.22 -25.74
C TYR A 55 1.79 0.80 -24.32
N GLY A 56 1.82 -0.06 -23.31
CA GLY A 56 1.79 0.37 -21.90
C GLY A 56 3.03 1.15 -21.48
N TYR A 57 4.14 0.95 -22.18
CA TYR A 57 5.39 1.64 -21.90
C TYR A 57 5.45 3.05 -22.53
N THR A 58 4.49 3.39 -23.36
CA THR A 58 4.41 4.68 -24.05
C THR A 58 3.55 5.65 -23.27
N ARG A 59 3.65 6.95 -23.63
CA ARG A 59 2.82 8.00 -23.03
C ARG A 59 1.41 8.08 -23.60
N ASP A 60 1.10 7.27 -24.61
CA ASP A 60 -0.23 7.22 -25.20
C ASP A 60 -1.26 6.60 -24.26
N TYR A 61 -0.78 5.80 -23.30
CA TYR A 61 -1.61 5.17 -22.27
C TYR A 61 -1.18 5.68 -20.88
N PRO A 62 -2.11 5.82 -19.92
CA PRO A 62 -1.79 6.45 -18.64
C PRO A 62 -1.05 5.53 -17.65
N VAL A 63 -0.97 4.23 -17.90
CA VAL A 63 -0.45 3.27 -16.91
C VAL A 63 1.03 3.50 -16.57
N GLU A 64 1.85 3.96 -17.51
CA GLU A 64 3.27 4.25 -17.23
C GLU A 64 3.40 5.42 -16.24
N ARG A 65 2.54 6.43 -16.36
CA ARG A 65 2.50 7.56 -15.43
C ARG A 65 2.01 7.10 -14.06
N TRP A 66 0.94 6.31 -14.04
CA TRP A 66 0.42 5.77 -12.78
C TRP A 66 1.48 4.94 -12.05
N HIS A 67 2.28 4.17 -12.78
CA HIS A 67 3.36 3.39 -12.18
C HIS A 67 4.43 4.28 -11.56
N ARG A 68 4.85 5.33 -12.28
CA ARG A 68 5.80 6.31 -11.75
C ARG A 68 5.25 6.99 -10.49
N ASP A 69 3.99 7.40 -10.54
CA ASP A 69 3.34 8.05 -9.40
C ASP A 69 3.16 7.10 -8.21
N ALA A 70 2.90 5.83 -8.48
CA ALA A 70 2.68 4.82 -7.43
C ALA A 70 3.92 4.57 -6.58
N LYS A 71 5.10 4.64 -7.16
CA LYS A 71 6.36 4.28 -6.47
C LYS A 71 6.59 5.10 -5.20
N ILE A 72 6.23 6.36 -5.19
CA ILE A 72 6.45 7.22 -4.03
C ILE A 72 5.72 6.72 -2.78
N TYR A 73 4.61 5.99 -2.95
CA TYR A 73 3.83 5.47 -1.82
C TYR A 73 4.55 4.39 -1.02
N THR A 74 5.65 3.84 -1.53
CA THR A 74 6.49 2.91 -0.76
C THR A 74 7.65 3.62 -0.07
N ILE A 75 7.79 4.92 -0.27
CA ILE A 75 8.94 5.72 0.20
C ILE A 75 8.51 6.77 1.21
N PHE A 76 7.53 7.63 0.87
CA PHE A 76 7.17 8.76 1.73
C PHE A 76 6.18 8.35 2.84
N GLU A 77 6.05 9.20 3.84
CA GLU A 77 5.14 8.98 4.99
C GLU A 77 5.41 7.65 5.71
N GLY A 78 6.69 7.31 5.84
CA GLY A 78 7.14 6.04 6.34
C GLY A 78 7.33 5.04 5.20
N THR A 79 8.59 4.64 4.98
CA THR A 79 8.89 3.63 3.95
C THR A 79 8.18 2.30 4.27
N SER A 80 8.05 1.43 3.27
CA SER A 80 7.48 0.09 3.49
C SER A 80 8.26 -0.66 4.57
N GLU A 81 9.57 -0.51 4.64
CA GLU A 81 10.42 -1.12 5.67
C GLU A 81 10.05 -0.59 7.06
N ILE A 82 9.87 0.71 7.21
CA ILE A 82 9.46 1.32 8.48
C ILE A 82 8.06 0.87 8.88
N GLN A 83 7.14 0.78 7.93
CA GLN A 83 5.79 0.30 8.23
C GLN A 83 5.82 -1.14 8.77
N ARG A 84 6.69 -1.99 8.22
CA ARG A 84 6.88 -3.35 8.74
C ARG A 84 7.39 -3.35 10.18
N LEU A 85 8.32 -2.45 10.50
CA LEU A 85 8.83 -2.32 11.87
C LEU A 85 7.73 -1.86 12.83
N VAL A 86 6.89 -0.92 12.41
CA VAL A 86 5.77 -0.45 13.24
C VAL A 86 4.77 -1.58 13.50
N VAL A 87 4.43 -2.35 12.47
CA VAL A 87 3.53 -3.52 12.63
C VAL A 87 4.15 -4.57 13.54
N ALA A 88 5.42 -4.89 13.33
CA ALA A 88 6.13 -5.87 14.16
C ALA A 88 6.15 -5.45 15.64
N ARG A 89 6.41 -4.18 15.90
CA ARG A 89 6.37 -3.62 17.25
C ARG A 89 4.99 -3.74 17.87
N ALA A 90 3.95 -3.41 17.12
CA ALA A 90 2.58 -3.47 17.62
C ALA A 90 2.15 -4.90 17.96
N ILE A 91 2.54 -5.87 17.14
CA ILE A 91 2.17 -7.29 17.33
C ILE A 91 2.95 -7.90 18.49
N SER A 92 4.26 -7.65 18.56
CA SER A 92 5.13 -8.28 19.55
C SER A 92 5.09 -7.63 20.93
N GLY A 93 4.69 -6.36 20.99
CA GLY A 93 4.82 -5.56 22.20
C GLY A 93 6.26 -5.14 22.51
N GLU A 94 7.22 -5.53 21.68
CA GLU A 94 8.63 -5.21 21.88
C GLU A 94 8.99 -3.86 21.26
N HIS A 95 9.96 -3.18 21.86
CA HIS A 95 10.50 -1.95 21.27
C HIS A 95 11.52 -2.33 20.19
N ILE A 96 11.06 -2.33 18.94
CA ILE A 96 11.88 -2.63 17.78
C ILE A 96 12.37 -1.31 17.17
N VAL A 97 13.66 -1.19 17.04
CA VAL A 97 14.31 0.01 16.51
C VAL A 97 14.44 -0.08 15.02
#